data_2cb4276040f9fec2f84e68ba63909e22
#
_entry.id   2cb4276040f9fec2f84e68ba63909e22
#
_cell.length_a   1.000
_cell.length_b   1.000
_cell.length_c   1.000
_cell.angle_alpha   90.00
_cell.angle_beta   90.00
_cell.angle_gamma   90.00
#
_symmetry.space_group_name_H-M   'P 1'
#
loop_
_entity.id
_entity.type
_entity.pdbx_description
1 polymer ?
#
loop_
_entity_poly.entity_id
_entity_poly.type
_entity_poly.pdbx_seq_one_letter_code
_entity_poly.pdbx_strand_id
1 'polypeptide(L)'
;MKYFLFILVCVASLSCSDSIDKDIVNAPYEEKWLVDEMYIKEGAPFALIDNPSFKKVDDIENVIDNDLVLLFSYNGKIKVFPYIYLNYSEVVNDKIDDLEYVATYCPQTKSGICFNKNIGDKSLNLFASGFLFKDNLVLTSQEENVFWSQMLLTGIKGNQKFMDINDLFSIETTWKTIKEYFPEAQVYYHNLLNRGELIKDNSSIKAKTTKFFGIVNDGIENTVEVFPYTNFKQFKIEKLVVNGRKTIIVGDETKNIFTSFYEPIEENLEVDNDFPIVLKDSKGNRWNILGEAIEEPKKVQN
;
A
#
# COMPACT_ATOMS: atom_id res chain seq x y z
N MET A 1 30.70 15.21 -80.39
CA MET A 1 29.35 14.79 -79.97
C MET A 1 29.52 13.74 -78.92
N LYS A 2 29.33 14.12 -77.63
CA LYS A 2 29.39 13.21 -76.45
C LYS A 2 28.00 13.00 -76.00
N TYR A 3 27.53 11.75 -76.05
CA TYR A 3 26.23 11.34 -75.48
C TYR A 3 26.40 11.13 -73.96
N PHE A 4 25.63 11.88 -73.17
CA PHE A 4 25.51 11.68 -71.71
C PHE A 4 24.36 10.76 -71.50
N LEU A 5 24.63 9.55 -70.94
CA LEU A 5 23.64 8.57 -70.55
C LEU A 5 23.19 8.89 -69.12
N PHE A 6 21.95 9.34 -68.94
CA PHE A 6 21.33 9.52 -67.65
C PHE A 6 20.80 8.18 -67.14
N ILE A 7 21.44 7.64 -66.10
CA ILE A 7 20.90 6.49 -65.38
C ILE A 7 19.97 7.01 -64.31
N LEU A 8 18.65 6.73 -64.47
CA LEU A 8 17.62 7.00 -63.47
C LEU A 8 17.66 5.88 -62.44
N VAL A 9 18.18 6.15 -61.24
CA VAL A 9 18.12 5.23 -60.09
C VAL A 9 16.78 5.42 -59.42
N CYS A 10 15.84 4.50 -59.62
CA CYS A 10 14.63 4.36 -58.81
C CYS A 10 15.00 3.83 -57.42
N VAL A 11 15.02 4.74 -56.44
CA VAL A 11 15.05 4.34 -55.00
C VAL A 11 13.63 3.91 -54.65
N ALA A 12 13.38 2.61 -54.58
CA ALA A 12 12.19 2.07 -53.97
C ALA A 12 12.32 2.23 -52.45
N SER A 13 11.64 3.21 -51.89
CA SER A 13 11.43 3.31 -50.45
C SER A 13 10.51 2.18 -50.01
N LEU A 14 11.09 1.13 -49.42
CA LEU A 14 10.36 0.16 -48.64
C LEU A 14 9.88 0.87 -47.35
N SER A 15 8.66 1.38 -47.38
CA SER A 15 7.92 1.75 -46.21
C SER A 15 7.51 0.45 -45.51
N CYS A 16 8.24 0.01 -44.49
CA CYS A 16 7.71 -0.88 -43.49
C CYS A 16 6.63 -0.10 -42.73
N SER A 17 5.36 -0.31 -43.11
CA SER A 17 4.27 -0.03 -42.25
C SER A 17 4.26 -1.18 -41.23
N ASP A 18 4.74 -0.92 -40.01
CA ASP A 18 4.36 -1.77 -38.87
C ASP A 18 2.85 -1.70 -38.76
N SER A 19 2.19 -2.67 -39.37
CA SER A 19 0.81 -2.98 -39.05
C SER A 19 0.85 -3.55 -37.63
N ILE A 20 0.57 -2.67 -36.64
CA ILE A 20 0.17 -3.12 -35.32
C ILE A 20 -0.98 -4.09 -35.56
N ASP A 21 -0.72 -5.35 -35.23
CA ASP A 21 -1.66 -6.44 -35.42
C ASP A 21 -2.94 -6.10 -34.64
N LYS A 22 -3.97 -5.63 -35.35
CA LYS A 22 -5.28 -5.30 -34.78
C LYS A 22 -5.96 -6.53 -34.15
N ASP A 23 -5.40 -7.70 -34.37
CA ASP A 23 -5.90 -8.96 -33.81
C ASP A 23 -5.52 -9.14 -32.33
N ILE A 24 -4.55 -8.39 -31.80
CA ILE A 24 -4.21 -8.40 -30.35
C ILE A 24 -5.28 -7.68 -29.52
N VAL A 25 -6.02 -6.73 -30.10
CA VAL A 25 -7.02 -5.93 -29.37
C VAL A 25 -8.33 -6.69 -29.14
N ASN A 26 -8.57 -7.81 -29.84
CA ASN A 26 -9.79 -8.62 -29.78
C ASN A 26 -9.54 -10.08 -29.38
N ALA A 27 -8.40 -10.43 -28.82
CA ALA A 27 -8.23 -11.74 -28.22
C ALA A 27 -9.29 -11.89 -27.11
N PRO A 28 -10.12 -12.94 -27.12
CA PRO A 28 -11.07 -13.17 -26.04
C PRO A 28 -10.26 -13.26 -24.74
N TYR A 29 -10.72 -12.54 -23.71
CA TYR A 29 -10.12 -12.59 -22.38
C TYR A 29 -9.89 -14.05 -22.00
N GLU A 30 -8.63 -14.45 -21.86
CA GLU A 30 -8.34 -15.71 -21.22
C GLU A 30 -8.83 -15.61 -19.79
N GLU A 31 -9.86 -16.36 -19.44
CA GLU A 31 -10.35 -16.51 -18.06
C GLU A 31 -9.33 -17.19 -17.14
N LYS A 32 -8.13 -17.41 -17.63
CA LYS A 32 -7.07 -18.13 -16.98
C LYS A 32 -6.34 -17.26 -15.94
N TRP A 33 -5.99 -17.87 -14.82
CA TRP A 33 -5.09 -17.25 -13.85
C TRP A 33 -3.69 -17.08 -14.45
N LEU A 34 -3.07 -15.92 -14.19
CA LEU A 34 -1.68 -15.62 -14.57
C LEU A 34 -0.67 -16.16 -13.55
N VAL A 35 -1.17 -16.72 -12.45
CA VAL A 35 -0.42 -17.39 -11.39
C VAL A 35 -0.79 -18.87 -11.34
N ASP A 36 0.02 -19.68 -10.67
CA ASP A 36 -0.25 -21.12 -10.52
C ASP A 36 -1.51 -21.33 -9.68
N GLU A 37 -2.53 -21.93 -10.32
CA GLU A 37 -3.85 -22.18 -9.74
C GLU A 37 -3.83 -23.06 -8.49
N MET A 38 -2.80 -23.89 -8.32
CA MET A 38 -2.65 -24.71 -7.12
C MET A 38 -2.57 -23.89 -5.82
N TYR A 39 -2.19 -22.61 -5.92
CA TYR A 39 -2.11 -21.68 -4.79
C TYR A 39 -3.35 -20.79 -4.65
N ILE A 40 -4.36 -20.97 -5.49
CA ILE A 40 -5.65 -20.27 -5.37
C ILE A 40 -6.56 -21.08 -4.46
N LYS A 41 -7.12 -20.42 -3.46
CA LYS A 41 -8.18 -20.95 -2.59
C LYS A 41 -9.44 -20.13 -2.79
N GLU A 42 -10.59 -20.78 -2.79
CA GLU A 42 -11.89 -20.13 -2.92
C GLU A 42 -12.59 -20.05 -1.57
N GLY A 43 -13.22 -18.94 -1.29
CA GLY A 43 -14.05 -18.65 -0.15
C GLY A 43 -15.26 -17.80 -0.54
N ALA A 44 -15.96 -17.25 0.42
CA ALA A 44 -17.08 -16.35 0.16
C ALA A 44 -16.59 -14.91 -0.05
N PRO A 45 -17.12 -14.17 -1.05
CA PRO A 45 -16.82 -12.76 -1.22
C PRO A 45 -17.43 -11.93 -0.10
N PHE A 46 -16.83 -10.79 0.20
CA PHE A 46 -17.37 -9.80 1.13
C PHE A 46 -18.20 -8.74 0.40
N ALA A 47 -19.11 -8.10 1.14
CA ALA A 47 -19.88 -7.00 0.59
C ALA A 47 -18.99 -5.79 0.29
N LEU A 48 -19.29 -5.10 -0.81
CA LEU A 48 -18.67 -3.81 -1.12
C LEU A 48 -18.99 -2.78 -0.04
N ILE A 49 -17.98 -2.08 0.47
CA ILE A 49 -18.11 -0.91 1.33
C ILE A 49 -17.50 0.27 0.60
N ASP A 50 -18.33 1.23 0.21
CA ASP A 50 -17.97 2.43 -0.57
C ASP A 50 -18.39 3.75 0.07
N ASN A 51 -18.99 3.70 1.25
CA ASN A 51 -19.38 4.88 2.02
C ASN A 51 -19.23 4.60 3.53
N PRO A 52 -17.99 4.48 4.01
CA PRO A 52 -17.70 4.09 5.38
C PRO A 52 -18.07 5.19 6.38
N SER A 53 -18.45 4.77 7.59
CA SER A 53 -18.63 5.67 8.72
C SER A 53 -17.33 5.86 9.49
N PHE A 54 -17.08 7.10 9.91
CA PHE A 54 -15.93 7.45 10.73
C PHE A 54 -16.37 8.11 12.03
N LYS A 55 -15.60 7.90 13.08
CA LYS A 55 -15.74 8.55 14.40
C LYS A 55 -14.42 9.19 14.79
N LYS A 56 -14.47 10.06 15.80
CA LYS A 56 -13.26 10.58 16.47
C LYS A 56 -12.62 9.47 17.30
N VAL A 57 -11.34 9.60 17.59
CA VAL A 57 -10.60 8.66 18.44
C VAL A 57 -11.28 8.45 19.79
N ASP A 58 -11.72 9.54 20.45
CA ASP A 58 -12.37 9.49 21.76
C ASP A 58 -13.76 8.81 21.76
N ASP A 59 -14.40 8.71 20.60
CA ASP A 59 -15.73 8.08 20.45
C ASP A 59 -15.63 6.55 20.19
N ILE A 60 -14.42 5.99 20.21
CA ILE A 60 -14.17 4.58 19.93
C ILE A 60 -13.94 3.81 21.24
N GLU A 61 -14.92 3.01 21.64
CA GLU A 61 -14.90 2.25 22.89
C GLU A 61 -14.43 0.79 22.70
N ASN A 62 -14.61 0.23 21.50
CA ASN A 62 -14.43 -1.21 21.26
C ASN A 62 -13.01 -1.62 20.85
N VAL A 63 -12.08 -0.67 20.70
CA VAL A 63 -10.68 -0.91 20.36
C VAL A 63 -9.81 -0.67 21.57
N ILE A 64 -8.92 -1.61 21.92
CA ILE A 64 -8.05 -1.50 23.11
C ILE A 64 -6.59 -1.28 22.70
N ASP A 65 -5.77 -0.83 23.64
CA ASP A 65 -4.39 -0.35 23.44
C ASP A 65 -3.52 -1.22 22.53
N ASN A 66 -3.60 -2.53 22.68
CA ASN A 66 -2.77 -3.48 21.91
C ASN A 66 -3.42 -3.97 20.60
N ASP A 67 -4.60 -3.48 20.25
CA ASP A 67 -5.19 -3.79 18.96
C ASP A 67 -4.41 -3.09 17.86
N LEU A 68 -4.19 -3.79 16.74
CA LEU A 68 -3.50 -3.24 15.60
C LEU A 68 -4.45 -2.46 14.71
N VAL A 69 -3.91 -1.41 14.12
CA VAL A 69 -4.62 -0.53 13.20
C VAL A 69 -3.75 -0.20 12.00
N LEU A 70 -4.37 0.03 10.85
CA LEU A 70 -3.74 0.64 9.69
C LEU A 70 -3.96 2.15 9.75
N LEU A 71 -2.89 2.91 9.70
CA LEU A 71 -2.89 4.37 9.65
C LEU A 71 -2.54 4.82 8.24
N PHE A 72 -3.35 5.70 7.69
CA PHE A 72 -3.17 6.32 6.38
C PHE A 72 -3.29 7.85 6.50
N SER A 73 -2.40 8.59 5.85
CA SER A 73 -2.41 10.05 5.83
C SER A 73 -2.37 10.59 4.40
N TYR A 74 -3.14 11.64 4.17
CA TYR A 74 -3.10 12.41 2.93
C TYR A 74 -3.45 13.88 3.21
N ASN A 75 -2.62 14.81 2.74
CA ASN A 75 -2.79 16.26 2.96
C ASN A 75 -3.00 16.63 4.44
N GLY A 76 -2.27 15.99 5.36
CA GLY A 76 -2.36 16.22 6.80
C GLY A 76 -3.65 15.69 7.46
N LYS A 77 -4.53 15.02 6.72
CA LYS A 77 -5.70 14.32 7.24
C LYS A 77 -5.37 12.86 7.50
N ILE A 78 -5.69 12.40 8.69
CA ILE A 78 -5.34 11.03 9.13
C ILE A 78 -6.60 10.18 9.23
N LYS A 79 -6.56 9.03 8.58
CA LYS A 79 -7.56 7.96 8.67
C LYS A 79 -6.95 6.72 9.34
N VAL A 80 -7.72 6.11 10.22
CA VAL A 80 -7.31 4.91 10.96
C VAL A 80 -8.32 3.82 10.76
N PHE A 81 -7.84 2.64 10.42
CA PHE A 81 -8.65 1.45 10.17
C PHE A 81 -8.28 0.34 11.17
N PRO A 82 -9.02 0.20 12.29
CA PRO A 82 -8.77 -0.89 13.23
C PRO A 82 -8.95 -2.25 12.57
N TYR A 83 -7.98 -3.14 12.71
CA TYR A 83 -8.07 -4.49 12.14
C TYR A 83 -9.23 -5.30 12.71
N ILE A 84 -9.62 -4.99 13.93
CA ILE A 84 -10.81 -5.61 14.54
C ILE A 84 -12.08 -5.32 13.71
N TYR A 85 -12.20 -4.17 13.08
CA TYR A 85 -13.31 -3.85 12.19
C TYR A 85 -13.06 -4.36 10.76
N LEU A 86 -11.84 -4.19 10.24
CA LEU A 86 -11.48 -4.67 8.91
C LEU A 86 -11.59 -6.20 8.78
N ASN A 87 -11.49 -6.93 9.88
CA ASN A 87 -11.68 -8.38 9.87
C ASN A 87 -13.06 -8.82 9.36
N TYR A 88 -14.05 -7.93 9.42
CA TYR A 88 -15.41 -8.19 8.96
C TYR A 88 -15.76 -7.53 7.61
N SER A 89 -14.90 -6.68 7.12
CA SER A 89 -15.13 -5.99 5.86
C SER A 89 -14.02 -6.25 4.84
N GLU A 90 -12.82 -6.55 5.33
CA GLU A 90 -11.57 -6.76 4.59
C GLU A 90 -11.17 -5.59 3.68
N VAL A 91 -12.14 -4.93 3.02
CA VAL A 91 -11.91 -3.89 2.02
C VAL A 91 -12.90 -2.74 2.24
N VAL A 92 -12.36 -1.52 2.35
CA VAL A 92 -13.14 -0.29 2.58
C VAL A 92 -12.69 0.78 1.59
N ASN A 93 -13.58 1.17 0.68
CA ASN A 93 -13.37 2.27 -0.26
C ASN A 93 -13.74 3.59 0.39
N ASP A 94 -12.89 4.61 0.23
CA ASP A 94 -13.11 5.94 0.79
C ASP A 94 -12.46 7.02 -0.07
N LYS A 95 -12.60 8.28 0.34
CA LYS A 95 -12.04 9.44 -0.30
C LYS A 95 -11.51 10.45 0.72
N ILE A 96 -10.34 11.01 0.47
CA ILE A 96 -9.80 12.17 1.18
C ILE A 96 -9.50 13.25 0.13
N ASP A 97 -10.17 14.39 0.20
CA ASP A 97 -10.05 15.48 -0.77
C ASP A 97 -10.26 14.98 -2.21
N ASP A 98 -9.23 15.03 -3.03
CA ASP A 98 -9.20 14.55 -4.42
C ASP A 98 -8.68 13.11 -4.57
N LEU A 99 -8.14 12.51 -3.50
CA LEU A 99 -7.65 11.15 -3.52
C LEU A 99 -8.76 10.15 -3.21
N GLU A 100 -9.07 9.29 -4.16
CA GLU A 100 -9.91 8.12 -3.97
C GLU A 100 -9.02 6.91 -3.68
N TYR A 101 -9.28 6.22 -2.58
CA TYR A 101 -8.43 5.14 -2.10
C TYR A 101 -9.25 3.98 -1.52
N VAL A 102 -8.58 2.86 -1.31
CA VAL A 102 -9.13 1.70 -0.63
C VAL A 102 -8.18 1.23 0.46
N ALA A 103 -8.70 1.02 1.66
CA ALA A 103 -7.99 0.35 2.75
C ALA A 103 -8.35 -1.13 2.75
N THR A 104 -7.34 -1.99 2.79
CA THR A 104 -7.51 -3.44 2.73
C THR A 104 -6.83 -4.12 3.91
N TYR A 105 -7.37 -5.27 4.30
CA TYR A 105 -6.78 -6.13 5.34
C TYR A 105 -7.05 -7.60 5.02
N CYS A 106 -5.99 -8.40 5.04
CA CYS A 106 -6.11 -9.85 4.96
C CYS A 106 -5.95 -10.48 6.35
N PRO A 107 -7.00 -11.08 6.93
CA PRO A 107 -6.91 -11.71 8.26
C PRO A 107 -5.96 -12.90 8.31
N GLN A 108 -5.78 -13.62 7.19
CA GLN A 108 -4.93 -14.80 7.14
C GLN A 108 -3.43 -14.44 7.23
N THR A 109 -3.00 -13.47 6.43
CA THR A 109 -1.60 -12.99 6.42
C THR A 109 -1.35 -11.84 7.38
N LYS A 110 -2.43 -11.23 7.95
CA LYS A 110 -2.38 -10.07 8.86
C LYS A 110 -1.70 -8.87 8.24
N SER A 111 -1.96 -8.66 6.97
CA SER A 111 -1.40 -7.55 6.18
C SER A 111 -2.47 -6.51 5.86
N GLY A 112 -2.20 -5.26 6.18
CA GLY A 112 -3.00 -4.11 5.79
C GLY A 112 -2.25 -3.25 4.78
N ILE A 113 -2.91 -2.85 3.70
CA ILE A 113 -2.34 -1.99 2.65
C ILE A 113 -3.43 -1.05 2.15
N CYS A 114 -3.07 0.22 1.92
CA CYS A 114 -3.92 1.15 1.19
C CYS A 114 -3.51 1.23 -0.28
N PHE A 115 -4.49 1.33 -1.18
CA PHE A 115 -4.28 1.47 -2.63
C PHE A 115 -4.99 2.68 -3.18
N ASN A 116 -4.44 3.23 -4.26
CA ASN A 116 -5.15 4.20 -5.09
C ASN A 116 -6.24 3.46 -5.90
N LYS A 117 -7.47 3.98 -5.89
CA LYS A 117 -8.57 3.44 -6.68
C LYS A 117 -8.48 3.74 -8.16
N ASN A 118 -7.64 4.70 -8.55
CA ASN A 118 -7.40 5.02 -9.96
C ASN A 118 -6.52 3.94 -10.58
N ILE A 119 -7.15 3.00 -11.27
CA ILE A 119 -6.51 1.84 -11.91
C ILE A 119 -6.77 1.93 -13.41
N GLY A 120 -5.70 1.98 -14.20
CA GLY A 120 -5.81 2.30 -15.61
C GLY A 120 -6.36 3.72 -15.82
N ASP A 121 -7.48 3.85 -16.51
CA ASP A 121 -8.16 5.12 -16.81
C ASP A 121 -9.47 5.31 -16.00
N LYS A 122 -9.69 4.49 -14.97
CA LYS A 122 -10.92 4.48 -14.17
C LYS A 122 -10.63 4.51 -12.68
N SER A 123 -11.56 5.09 -11.90
CA SER A 123 -11.65 4.86 -10.47
C SER A 123 -12.56 3.66 -10.23
N LEU A 124 -12.04 2.61 -9.57
CA LEU A 124 -12.75 1.35 -9.36
C LEU A 124 -13.05 1.14 -7.88
N ASN A 125 -14.29 0.71 -7.58
CA ASN A 125 -14.62 0.24 -6.25
C ASN A 125 -14.17 -1.21 -6.08
N LEU A 126 -13.24 -1.43 -5.15
CA LEU A 126 -12.69 -2.76 -4.89
C LEU A 126 -13.41 -3.44 -3.72
N PHE A 127 -13.45 -4.77 -3.75
CA PHE A 127 -13.94 -5.61 -2.66
C PHE A 127 -13.20 -6.94 -2.60
N ALA A 128 -13.31 -7.65 -1.49
CA ALA A 128 -12.72 -8.98 -1.34
C ALA A 128 -13.45 -9.99 -2.21
N SER A 129 -12.75 -10.57 -3.17
CA SER A 129 -13.33 -11.47 -4.16
C SER A 129 -13.81 -12.83 -3.62
N GLY A 130 -13.37 -13.19 -2.40
CA GLY A 130 -13.51 -14.53 -1.85
C GLY A 130 -12.37 -15.46 -2.25
N PHE A 131 -11.53 -15.09 -3.19
CA PHE A 131 -10.33 -15.84 -3.50
C PHE A 131 -9.15 -15.41 -2.61
N LEU A 132 -8.24 -16.36 -2.36
CA LEU A 132 -6.94 -16.12 -1.76
C LEU A 132 -5.86 -16.67 -2.70
N PHE A 133 -4.77 -15.94 -2.85
CA PHE A 133 -3.55 -16.41 -3.49
C PHE A 133 -2.45 -16.56 -2.45
N LYS A 134 -1.94 -17.77 -2.24
CA LYS A 134 -0.98 -18.11 -1.17
C LYS A 134 -1.43 -17.58 0.20
N ASP A 135 -2.70 -17.83 0.53
CA ASP A 135 -3.37 -17.37 1.75
C ASP A 135 -3.52 -15.84 1.90
N ASN A 136 -3.22 -15.06 0.87
CA ASN A 136 -3.39 -13.61 0.88
C ASN A 136 -4.58 -13.16 0.04
N LEU A 137 -5.18 -12.05 0.44
CA LEU A 137 -6.37 -11.43 -0.13
C LEU A 137 -6.23 -11.19 -1.64
N VAL A 138 -7.25 -11.62 -2.38
CA VAL A 138 -7.46 -11.27 -3.78
C VAL A 138 -8.63 -10.30 -3.88
N LEU A 139 -8.36 -9.14 -4.45
CA LEU A 139 -9.33 -8.08 -4.69
C LEU A 139 -9.99 -8.24 -6.05
N THR A 140 -11.19 -7.69 -6.20
CA THR A 140 -11.87 -7.53 -7.50
C THR A 140 -12.72 -6.27 -7.50
N SER A 141 -13.31 -5.91 -8.64
CA SER A 141 -14.28 -4.82 -8.76
C SER A 141 -15.58 -5.32 -9.43
N GLN A 142 -16.65 -4.55 -9.31
CA GLN A 142 -17.90 -4.84 -10.03
C GLN A 142 -17.84 -4.36 -11.48
N GLU A 143 -17.00 -3.36 -11.75
CA GLU A 143 -16.91 -2.68 -13.04
C GLU A 143 -16.03 -3.43 -14.04
N GLU A 144 -15.00 -4.14 -13.52
CA GLU A 144 -14.00 -4.82 -14.35
C GLU A 144 -13.81 -6.27 -13.90
N ASN A 145 -13.70 -7.18 -14.85
CA ASN A 145 -13.42 -8.59 -14.57
C ASN A 145 -11.91 -8.81 -14.38
N VAL A 146 -11.35 -8.18 -13.33
CA VAL A 146 -9.94 -8.30 -12.95
C VAL A 146 -9.84 -8.70 -11.50
N PHE A 147 -8.84 -9.51 -11.18
CA PHE A 147 -8.52 -9.95 -9.83
C PHE A 147 -7.10 -9.53 -9.50
N TRP A 148 -6.92 -8.79 -8.42
CA TRP A 148 -5.63 -8.28 -7.97
C TRP A 148 -5.15 -9.01 -6.72
N SER A 149 -3.88 -9.37 -6.70
CA SER A 149 -3.24 -9.84 -5.47
C SER A 149 -2.82 -8.65 -4.61
N GLN A 150 -3.30 -8.61 -3.37
CA GLN A 150 -2.93 -7.56 -2.41
C GLN A 150 -1.41 -7.43 -2.25
N MET A 151 -0.68 -8.54 -2.07
CA MET A 151 0.76 -8.52 -1.79
C MET A 151 1.65 -8.43 -3.03
N LEU A 152 1.16 -8.86 -4.21
CA LEU A 152 1.92 -8.71 -5.47
C LEU A 152 1.76 -7.34 -6.10
N LEU A 153 0.78 -6.54 -5.66
CA LEU A 153 0.46 -5.21 -6.19
C LEU A 153 0.10 -5.24 -7.68
N THR A 154 -0.40 -6.38 -8.18
CA THR A 154 -0.74 -6.54 -9.59
C THR A 154 -1.94 -7.45 -9.81
N GLY A 155 -2.56 -7.30 -10.98
CA GLY A 155 -3.60 -8.22 -11.44
C GLY A 155 -3.05 -9.60 -11.74
N ILE A 156 -3.79 -10.61 -11.29
CA ILE A 156 -3.42 -12.03 -11.46
C ILE A 156 -4.43 -12.79 -12.32
N LYS A 157 -5.52 -12.11 -12.75
CA LYS A 157 -6.51 -12.62 -13.72
C LYS A 157 -7.25 -11.44 -14.33
N GLY A 158 -7.55 -11.48 -15.64
CA GLY A 158 -8.42 -10.52 -16.32
C GLY A 158 -7.70 -9.57 -17.28
N ASN A 159 -8.24 -8.37 -17.46
CA ASN A 159 -7.79 -7.41 -18.46
C ASN A 159 -6.45 -6.75 -18.10
N GLN A 160 -5.44 -6.96 -18.95
CA GLN A 160 -4.08 -6.44 -18.76
C GLN A 160 -4.01 -4.90 -18.59
N LYS A 161 -4.94 -4.16 -19.18
CA LYS A 161 -5.02 -2.69 -19.03
C LYS A 161 -5.19 -2.24 -17.58
N PHE A 162 -5.73 -3.12 -16.74
CA PHE A 162 -6.00 -2.84 -15.32
C PHE A 162 -5.14 -3.68 -14.38
N MET A 163 -3.98 -4.17 -14.84
CA MET A 163 -3.15 -5.03 -14.00
C MET A 163 -2.38 -4.28 -12.92
N ASP A 164 -1.96 -3.06 -13.18
CA ASP A 164 -1.18 -2.30 -12.21
C ASP A 164 -2.09 -1.68 -11.14
N ILE A 165 -1.75 -1.88 -9.88
CA ILE A 165 -2.36 -1.25 -8.72
C ILE A 165 -1.27 -0.59 -7.88
N ASN A 166 -1.46 0.69 -7.56
CA ASN A 166 -0.48 1.46 -6.80
C ASN A 166 -0.83 1.45 -5.33
N ASP A 167 0.10 1.02 -4.50
CA ASP A 167 0.01 1.17 -3.06
C ASP A 167 0.19 2.63 -2.64
N LEU A 168 -0.44 2.95 -1.52
CA LEU A 168 -0.32 4.24 -0.86
C LEU A 168 0.40 4.05 0.47
N PHE A 169 1.27 5.00 0.79
CA PHE A 169 2.00 4.95 2.04
C PHE A 169 1.05 4.82 3.24
N SER A 170 1.16 3.73 3.94
CA SER A 170 0.36 3.42 5.13
C SER A 170 1.20 2.69 6.17
N ILE A 171 0.83 2.79 7.43
CA ILE A 171 1.62 2.27 8.55
C ILE A 171 0.73 1.42 9.45
N GLU A 172 1.22 0.24 9.82
CA GLU A 172 0.62 -0.54 10.89
C GLU A 172 1.15 -0.07 12.24
N THR A 173 0.25 0.18 13.20
CA THR A 173 0.64 0.52 14.57
C THR A 173 -0.39 0.02 15.60
N THR A 174 -0.20 0.33 16.89
CA THR A 174 -1.16 0.00 17.94
C THR A 174 -2.19 1.11 18.14
N TRP A 175 -3.37 0.75 18.63
CA TRP A 175 -4.39 1.72 19.05
C TRP A 175 -3.88 2.69 20.11
N LYS A 176 -3.03 2.21 21.02
CA LYS A 176 -2.37 3.08 22.01
C LYS A 176 -1.61 4.23 21.34
N THR A 177 -0.82 3.91 20.30
CA THR A 177 -0.06 4.92 19.55
C THR A 177 -0.98 5.96 18.89
N ILE A 178 -2.14 5.52 18.36
CA ILE A 178 -3.12 6.45 17.78
C ILE A 178 -3.65 7.41 18.83
N LYS A 179 -4.10 6.91 19.98
CA LYS A 179 -4.63 7.76 21.05
C LYS A 179 -3.60 8.79 21.58
N GLU A 180 -2.36 8.38 21.64
CA GLU A 180 -1.28 9.17 22.23
C GLU A 180 -0.75 10.24 21.26
N TYR A 181 -0.66 9.93 19.96
CA TYR A 181 0.05 10.78 18.99
C TYR A 181 -0.79 11.30 17.83
N PHE A 182 -1.98 10.73 17.61
CA PHE A 182 -2.88 11.08 16.51
C PHE A 182 -4.35 11.23 16.98
N PRO A 183 -4.61 11.98 18.07
CA PRO A 183 -5.94 12.06 18.68
C PRO A 183 -7.01 12.68 17.73
N GLU A 184 -6.59 13.49 16.76
CA GLU A 184 -7.48 14.12 15.76
C GLU A 184 -7.82 13.21 14.57
N ALA A 185 -7.31 11.97 14.54
CA ALA A 185 -7.57 11.06 13.46
C ALA A 185 -9.05 10.67 13.36
N GLN A 186 -9.49 10.42 12.13
CA GLN A 186 -10.80 9.84 11.86
C GLN A 186 -10.67 8.32 11.80
N VAL A 187 -11.48 7.62 12.58
CA VAL A 187 -11.40 6.17 12.76
C VAL A 187 -12.57 5.50 12.06
N TYR A 188 -12.27 4.60 11.12
CA TYR A 188 -13.27 3.73 10.51
C TYR A 188 -14.02 2.96 11.61
N TYR A 189 -15.34 3.02 11.55
CA TYR A 189 -16.22 2.43 12.55
C TYR A 189 -17.21 1.48 11.92
N HIS A 190 -17.22 0.27 12.43
CA HIS A 190 -18.20 -0.77 12.08
C HIS A 190 -19.21 -0.91 13.22
N ASN A 191 -20.46 -0.53 12.98
CA ASN A 191 -21.48 -0.35 14.03
C ASN A 191 -22.28 -1.61 14.40
N LEU A 192 -22.04 -2.72 13.72
CA LEU A 192 -22.89 -3.91 13.83
C LEU A 192 -22.47 -4.87 14.96
N LEU A 193 -21.28 -4.68 15.55
CA LEU A 193 -20.69 -5.68 16.43
C LEU A 193 -20.17 -5.06 17.74
N ASN A 194 -20.49 -5.69 18.87
CA ASN A 194 -19.80 -5.40 20.12
C ASN A 194 -18.43 -6.10 20.16
N ARG A 195 -17.53 -5.64 21.05
CA ARG A 195 -16.17 -6.21 21.12
C ARG A 195 -16.14 -7.74 21.32
N GLY A 196 -17.11 -8.29 22.08
CA GLY A 196 -17.17 -9.72 22.33
C GLY A 196 -17.43 -10.53 21.06
N GLU A 197 -18.24 -10.01 20.15
CA GLU A 197 -18.48 -10.59 18.82
C GLU A 197 -17.26 -10.42 17.92
N LEU A 198 -16.65 -9.23 17.94
CA LEU A 198 -15.45 -8.91 17.16
C LEU A 198 -14.25 -9.82 17.49
N ILE A 199 -14.14 -10.33 18.72
CA ILE A 199 -12.99 -11.15 19.16
C ILE A 199 -13.18 -12.64 18.93
N LYS A 200 -14.43 -13.14 18.82
CA LYS A 200 -14.72 -14.59 18.79
C LYS A 200 -13.93 -15.36 17.75
N ASP A 201 -13.55 -14.73 16.64
CA ASP A 201 -12.84 -15.37 15.54
C ASP A 201 -11.39 -14.91 15.37
N ASN A 202 -10.83 -14.09 16.30
CA ASN A 202 -9.58 -13.39 15.99
C ASN A 202 -8.55 -13.30 17.11
N SER A 203 -7.85 -14.39 17.37
CA SER A 203 -6.57 -14.39 18.11
C SER A 203 -5.44 -13.59 17.37
N SER A 204 -5.74 -13.04 16.19
CA SER A 204 -4.77 -12.51 15.25
C SER A 204 -4.65 -10.98 15.22
N ILE A 205 -5.55 -10.26 15.89
CA ILE A 205 -5.62 -8.79 15.83
C ILE A 205 -4.60 -8.10 16.77
N LYS A 206 -3.93 -8.87 17.62
CA LYS A 206 -2.94 -8.33 18.57
C LYS A 206 -1.54 -8.37 18.01
N ALA A 207 -0.74 -7.37 18.38
CA ALA A 207 0.69 -7.38 18.12
C ALA A 207 1.32 -8.69 18.61
N LYS A 208 2.10 -9.35 17.76
CA LYS A 208 2.85 -10.56 18.10
C LYS A 208 4.36 -10.28 18.05
N THR A 209 5.09 -10.96 18.91
CA THR A 209 6.54 -10.79 19.06
C THR A 209 7.37 -11.36 17.90
N THR A 210 6.75 -12.02 16.92
CA THR A 210 7.42 -12.65 15.78
C THR A 210 7.01 -12.02 14.45
N LYS A 211 7.05 -10.70 14.37
CA LYS A 211 6.83 -9.98 13.12
C LYS A 211 8.14 -9.68 12.42
N PHE A 212 8.03 -9.59 11.10
CA PHE A 212 9.11 -9.17 10.21
C PHE A 212 8.61 -8.04 9.31
N PHE A 213 9.43 -7.04 9.11
CA PHE A 213 9.26 -6.07 8.05
C PHE A 213 10.04 -6.55 6.83
N GLY A 214 9.42 -6.58 5.67
CA GLY A 214 10.02 -7.05 4.43
C GLY A 214 10.13 -5.91 3.42
N ILE A 215 11.29 -5.80 2.77
CA ILE A 215 11.49 -4.91 1.62
C ILE A 215 11.73 -5.79 0.40
N VAL A 216 10.86 -5.65 -0.60
CA VAL A 216 11.00 -6.38 -1.86
C VAL A 216 12.03 -5.67 -2.73
N ASN A 217 13.05 -6.40 -3.11
CA ASN A 217 14.02 -5.98 -4.12
C ASN A 217 13.59 -6.60 -5.45
N ASP A 218 12.90 -5.83 -6.27
CA ASP A 218 12.38 -6.23 -7.58
C ASP A 218 13.43 -6.13 -8.70
N GLY A 219 14.70 -5.97 -8.33
CA GLY A 219 15.83 -6.02 -9.25
C GLY A 219 16.09 -7.43 -9.80
N ILE A 220 17.28 -7.64 -10.38
CA ILE A 220 17.69 -8.86 -11.08
C ILE A 220 17.51 -10.15 -10.25
N GLU A 221 17.53 -10.07 -8.92
CA GLU A 221 17.51 -11.23 -8.03
C GLU A 221 16.13 -11.55 -7.42
N ASN A 222 15.11 -10.66 -7.53
CA ASN A 222 13.80 -10.84 -6.91
C ASN A 222 13.87 -11.33 -5.46
N THR A 223 14.69 -10.66 -4.65
CA THR A 223 14.91 -11.01 -3.24
C THR A 223 14.04 -10.17 -2.32
N VAL A 224 13.80 -10.69 -1.12
CA VAL A 224 13.15 -9.95 -0.03
C VAL A 224 14.12 -9.85 1.13
N GLU A 225 14.47 -8.63 1.52
CA GLU A 225 15.19 -8.39 2.75
C GLU A 225 14.21 -8.31 3.91
N VAL A 226 14.46 -9.05 5.00
CA VAL A 226 13.55 -9.17 6.13
C VAL A 226 14.20 -8.71 7.42
N PHE A 227 13.48 -7.90 8.18
CA PHE A 227 13.93 -7.27 9.42
C PHE A 227 13.01 -7.71 10.56
N PRO A 228 13.50 -8.53 11.53
CA PRO A 228 12.72 -8.90 12.70
C PRO A 228 12.38 -7.64 13.53
N TYR A 229 11.13 -7.48 13.94
CA TYR A 229 10.72 -6.38 14.82
C TYR A 229 11.50 -6.35 16.12
N THR A 230 11.89 -7.50 16.64
CA THR A 230 12.68 -7.65 17.87
C THR A 230 14.07 -7.01 17.81
N ASN A 231 14.57 -6.68 16.62
CA ASN A 231 15.84 -5.96 16.45
C ASN A 231 15.70 -4.43 16.68
N PHE A 232 14.46 -3.93 16.81
CA PHE A 232 14.11 -2.51 16.92
C PHE A 232 13.35 -2.24 18.23
N LYS A 233 13.99 -2.55 19.37
CA LYS A 233 13.37 -2.41 20.71
C LYS A 233 13.03 -0.98 21.11
N GLN A 234 13.67 0.00 20.46
CA GLN A 234 13.42 1.44 20.56
C GLN A 234 13.54 2.00 19.16
N PHE A 235 13.13 3.24 18.92
CA PHE A 235 13.33 3.87 17.64
C PHE A 235 14.76 3.71 17.16
N LYS A 236 14.89 3.01 16.06
CA LYS A 236 16.16 2.72 15.41
C LYS A 236 15.97 2.90 13.91
N ILE A 237 17.03 3.33 13.24
CA ILE A 237 17.11 3.29 11.79
C ILE A 237 18.16 2.26 11.36
N GLU A 238 17.88 1.61 10.23
CA GLU A 238 18.88 0.85 9.46
C GLU A 238 18.93 1.42 8.05
N LYS A 239 20.15 1.55 7.52
CA LYS A 239 20.39 2.07 6.17
C LYS A 239 20.87 0.96 5.27
N LEU A 240 20.27 0.88 4.08
CA LEU A 240 20.60 -0.12 3.07
C LEU A 240 20.43 0.49 1.66
N VAL A 241 20.78 -0.29 0.65
CA VAL A 241 20.54 0.08 -0.74
C VAL A 241 19.57 -0.93 -1.34
N VAL A 242 18.38 -0.47 -1.75
CA VAL A 242 17.37 -1.28 -2.42
C VAL A 242 17.19 -0.74 -3.84
N ASN A 243 17.29 -1.59 -4.84
CA ASN A 243 17.17 -1.21 -6.25
C ASN A 243 18.05 0.00 -6.64
N GLY A 244 19.28 0.07 -6.08
CA GLY A 244 20.23 1.16 -6.33
C GLY A 244 19.90 2.47 -5.59
N ARG A 245 18.86 2.51 -4.76
CA ARG A 245 18.47 3.69 -3.97
C ARG A 245 18.83 3.52 -2.50
N LYS A 246 19.42 4.54 -1.90
CA LYS A 246 19.61 4.58 -0.45
C LYS A 246 18.25 4.56 0.23
N THR A 247 18.05 3.60 1.12
CA THR A 247 16.80 3.38 1.84
C THR A 247 17.07 3.38 3.33
N ILE A 248 16.21 4.02 4.09
CA ILE A 248 16.23 4.05 5.55
C ILE A 248 15.01 3.27 6.04
N ILE A 249 15.24 2.26 6.86
CA ILE A 249 14.18 1.63 7.65
C ILE A 249 14.10 2.33 8.99
N VAL A 250 12.90 2.67 9.39
CA VAL A 250 12.57 3.19 10.72
C VAL A 250 11.69 2.17 11.43
N GLY A 251 12.07 1.75 12.63
CA GLY A 251 11.31 0.77 13.38
C GLY A 251 11.28 1.02 14.88
N ASP A 252 10.17 0.64 15.52
CA ASP A 252 9.97 0.58 16.96
C ASP A 252 9.01 -0.58 17.30
N GLU A 253 9.55 -1.65 17.89
CA GLU A 253 8.76 -2.82 18.29
C GLU A 253 7.66 -2.47 19.30
N THR A 254 7.92 -1.54 20.22
CA THR A 254 6.98 -1.18 21.31
C THR A 254 5.73 -0.47 20.79
N LYS A 255 5.86 0.26 19.70
CA LYS A 255 4.75 0.93 19.00
C LYS A 255 4.21 0.10 17.84
N ASN A 256 4.84 -1.05 17.57
CA ASN A 256 4.56 -1.88 16.40
C ASN A 256 4.59 -1.06 15.10
N ILE A 257 5.62 -0.22 14.95
CA ILE A 257 5.82 0.62 13.77
C ILE A 257 7.05 0.15 13.02
N PHE A 258 6.86 -0.05 11.71
CA PHE A 258 7.93 -0.23 10.75
C PHE A 258 7.57 0.44 9.45
N THR A 259 8.51 1.18 8.89
CA THR A 259 8.36 1.84 7.59
C THR A 259 9.73 2.07 6.97
N SER A 260 9.74 2.44 5.69
CA SER A 260 10.96 2.78 4.98
C SER A 260 10.79 4.05 4.18
N PHE A 261 11.89 4.79 4.03
CA PHE A 261 11.97 6.02 3.24
C PHE A 261 13.19 5.97 2.33
N TYR A 262 13.10 6.58 1.16
CA TYR A 262 14.30 6.83 0.37
C TYR A 262 15.08 7.99 0.96
N GLU A 263 16.40 7.78 1.17
CA GLU A 263 17.29 8.84 1.62
C GLU A 263 17.73 9.69 0.42
N PRO A 264 17.57 11.02 0.45
CA PRO A 264 18.11 11.89 -0.58
C PRO A 264 19.62 11.72 -0.74
N ILE A 265 20.13 11.81 -1.96
CA ILE A 265 21.53 11.48 -2.29
C ILE A 265 22.52 12.40 -1.54
N GLU A 266 22.14 13.65 -1.28
CA GLU A 266 23.00 14.68 -0.68
C GLU A 266 22.79 14.85 0.85
N GLU A 267 21.89 14.10 1.46
CA GLU A 267 21.56 14.25 2.87
C GLU A 267 21.94 13.01 3.65
N ASN A 268 22.37 13.21 4.89
CA ASN A 268 22.58 12.14 5.84
C ASN A 268 21.54 12.29 6.94
N LEU A 269 20.49 11.45 6.89
CA LEU A 269 19.43 11.47 7.86
C LEU A 269 19.85 10.69 9.12
N GLU A 270 19.45 11.20 10.29
CA GLU A 270 19.66 10.59 11.60
C GLU A 270 18.33 10.39 12.31
N VAL A 271 18.31 9.53 13.31
CA VAL A 271 17.14 9.35 14.19
C VAL A 271 16.84 10.65 14.92
N ASP A 272 15.57 11.03 14.94
CA ASP A 272 15.01 11.95 15.92
C ASP A 272 14.17 11.15 16.93
N ASN A 273 14.39 11.37 18.23
CA ASN A 273 13.70 10.63 19.28
C ASN A 273 12.47 11.34 19.85
N ASP A 274 11.98 12.35 19.14
CA ASP A 274 10.80 13.16 19.53
C ASP A 274 9.54 12.69 18.78
N PHE A 275 9.16 11.42 18.96
CA PHE A 275 8.02 10.83 18.26
C PHE A 275 6.75 11.70 18.34
N PRO A 276 6.01 11.94 17.25
CA PRO A 276 6.01 11.22 15.97
C PRO A 276 7.09 11.68 14.95
N ILE A 277 7.98 12.58 15.33
CA ILE A 277 9.14 12.96 14.52
C ILE A 277 10.18 11.85 14.68
N VAL A 278 10.70 11.35 13.57
CA VAL A 278 11.57 10.17 13.56
C VAL A 278 12.89 10.37 12.83
N LEU A 279 12.97 11.36 11.96
CA LEU A 279 14.17 11.68 11.18
C LEU A 279 14.50 13.16 11.26
N LYS A 280 15.80 13.46 11.22
CA LYS A 280 16.33 14.83 11.07
C LYS A 280 17.59 14.80 10.20
N ASP A 281 17.90 15.94 9.56
CA ASP A 281 19.16 16.17 8.87
C ASP A 281 20.11 17.08 9.66
N SER A 282 21.30 17.27 9.12
CA SER A 282 22.33 18.16 9.71
C SER A 282 21.99 19.65 9.64
N LYS A 283 20.96 20.04 8.86
CA LYS A 283 20.49 21.43 8.69
C LYS A 283 19.37 21.77 9.68
N GLY A 284 18.85 20.77 10.42
CA GLY A 284 17.76 20.92 11.36
C GLY A 284 16.36 20.68 10.74
N ASN A 285 16.26 20.24 9.50
CA ASN A 285 14.99 19.78 8.97
C ASN A 285 14.58 18.48 9.65
N ARG A 286 13.29 18.30 9.91
CA ARG A 286 12.74 17.17 10.65
C ARG A 286 11.53 16.56 9.90
N TRP A 287 11.36 15.26 10.02
CA TRP A 287 10.25 14.54 9.39
C TRP A 287 9.58 13.61 10.40
N ASN A 288 8.25 13.58 10.31
CA ASN A 288 7.46 12.66 11.11
C ASN A 288 7.46 11.25 10.51
N ILE A 289 6.85 10.31 11.23
CA ILE A 289 6.72 8.92 10.82
C ILE A 289 5.89 8.73 9.53
N LEU A 290 5.12 9.73 9.13
CA LEU A 290 4.35 9.74 7.89
C LEU A 290 5.19 10.26 6.69
N GLY A 291 6.46 10.64 6.93
CA GLY A 291 7.34 11.22 5.91
C GLY A 291 7.07 12.71 5.63
N GLU A 292 6.23 13.36 6.43
CA GLU A 292 5.89 14.77 6.29
C GLU A 292 6.96 15.63 6.96
N ALA A 293 7.41 16.68 6.27
CA ALA A 293 8.33 17.65 6.83
C ALA A 293 7.63 18.49 7.91
N ILE A 294 8.29 18.67 9.05
CA ILE A 294 7.81 19.50 10.15
C ILE A 294 8.36 20.90 9.98
N GLU A 295 7.50 21.86 9.70
CA GLU A 295 7.85 23.28 9.76
C GLU A 295 7.95 23.72 11.22
N GLU A 296 9.17 24.02 11.68
CA GLU A 296 9.32 24.67 12.98
C GLU A 296 8.66 26.06 12.93
N PRO A 297 7.87 26.46 13.95
CA PRO A 297 7.33 27.81 14.02
C PRO A 297 8.50 28.78 14.00
N LYS A 298 8.56 29.66 13.00
CA LYS A 298 9.59 30.70 12.89
C LYS A 298 9.65 31.42 14.26
N LYS A 299 10.78 31.29 14.95
CA LYS A 299 11.04 32.11 16.17
C LYS A 299 10.86 33.56 15.75
N VAL A 300 9.80 34.20 16.27
CA VAL A 300 9.65 35.64 16.15
C VAL A 300 10.87 36.22 16.87
N GLN A 301 11.81 36.75 16.12
CA GLN A 301 12.89 37.54 16.66
C GLN A 301 12.24 38.82 17.25
N ASN A 302 12.23 38.92 18.60
CA ASN A 302 11.91 40.14 19.32
C ASN A 302 13.00 41.17 19.11
#